data_c0a8f861856fd3af8e81b538feba3482
#
_entry.id   c0a8f861856fd3af8e81b538feba3482
#
_cell.length_a   1.000
_cell.length_b   1.000
_cell.length_c   1.000
_cell.angle_alpha   90.00
_cell.angle_beta   90.00
_cell.angle_gamma   90.00
#
_symmetry.space_group_name_H-M   'P 1'
#
loop_
_entity.id
_entity.type
_entity.pdbx_description
1 polymer ?
#
loop_
_entity_poly.entity_id
_entity_poly.type
_entity_poly.pdbx_seq_one_letter_code
_entity_poly.pdbx_strand_id
1 'polypeptide(L)'
;MAGEPEKIGGVLGGMFGDGGAMRMNAHKRALGMWMRVNGDVERKHTCGAFIKPMPHADPSLTIYLDSRSRVVDFNANRELYLQRLAYGGLPLSRIEFRLAKDVTARSSAVEEAEERELPELSDEELELVRAATANLAEPLRSSVSKAMIASMRRGKAFPS
;
A
#
# COMPACT_ATOMS: atom_id res chain seq x y z
N MET A 1 -16.42 34.54 10.06
CA MET A 1 -15.74 34.52 8.76
C MET A 1 -15.61 33.10 8.34
N ALA A 2 -16.18 32.79 7.24
CA ALA A 2 -16.20 31.43 6.71
C ALA A 2 -14.77 30.86 6.61
N GLY A 3 -14.57 29.66 7.09
CA GLY A 3 -13.32 28.93 6.93
C GLY A 3 -12.95 28.88 5.46
N GLU A 4 -11.80 29.39 5.15
CA GLU A 4 -11.34 29.53 3.77
C GLU A 4 -11.09 28.14 3.16
N PRO A 5 -11.82 27.74 2.14
CA PRO A 5 -11.55 26.47 1.44
C PRO A 5 -10.15 26.41 0.84
N GLU A 6 -9.51 27.54 0.64
CA GLU A 6 -8.13 27.66 0.17
C GLU A 6 -7.10 27.03 1.12
N LYS A 7 -7.34 27.07 2.45
CA LYS A 7 -6.41 26.47 3.42
C LYS A 7 -6.35 24.94 3.32
N ILE A 8 -7.46 24.30 3.02
CA ILE A 8 -7.53 22.84 2.87
C ILE A 8 -6.83 22.40 1.57
N GLY A 9 -7.06 23.09 0.48
CA GLY A 9 -6.38 22.87 -0.79
C GLY A 9 -4.87 23.12 -0.70
N GLY A 10 -4.44 24.16 0.02
CA GLY A 10 -3.04 24.45 0.27
C GLY A 10 -2.33 23.40 1.11
N VAL A 11 -2.99 22.86 2.13
CA VAL A 11 -2.46 21.77 2.98
C VAL A 11 -2.30 20.48 2.18
N LEU A 12 -3.29 20.13 1.36
CA LEU A 12 -3.21 18.97 0.46
C LEU A 12 -2.14 19.16 -0.64
N GLY A 13 -2.04 20.34 -1.22
CA GLY A 13 -1.01 20.67 -2.21
C GLY A 13 0.40 20.55 -1.64
N GLY A 14 0.63 21.04 -0.44
CA GLY A 14 1.91 20.90 0.28
C GLY A 14 2.28 19.46 0.63
N MET A 15 1.29 18.58 0.83
CA MET A 15 1.51 17.15 1.11
C MET A 15 2.03 16.37 -0.09
N PHE A 16 1.84 16.85 -1.30
CA PHE A 16 2.23 16.15 -2.54
C PHE A 16 3.54 16.68 -3.14
N GLY A 17 4.09 17.75 -2.58
CA GLY A 17 5.22 18.49 -3.17
C GLY A 17 6.61 17.88 -2.98
N ASP A 18 6.86 17.12 -1.92
CA ASP A 18 8.21 16.68 -1.54
C ASP A 18 8.30 15.20 -1.17
N GLY A 19 8.95 14.42 -2.01
CA GLY A 19 9.59 13.14 -1.68
C GLY A 19 8.70 11.96 -1.26
N GLY A 20 9.28 10.77 -1.27
CA GLY A 20 8.59 9.49 -0.99
C GLY A 20 7.99 9.36 0.41
N ALA A 21 8.60 9.97 1.44
CA ALA A 21 8.09 9.95 2.81
C ALA A 21 6.78 10.76 2.96
N MET A 22 6.67 11.89 2.28
CA MET A 22 5.44 12.69 2.25
C MET A 22 4.29 11.98 1.52
N ARG A 23 4.60 11.26 0.45
CA ARG A 23 3.60 10.45 -0.28
C ARG A 23 3.05 9.31 0.58
N MET A 24 3.92 8.63 1.32
CA MET A 24 3.52 7.59 2.27
C MET A 24 2.58 8.15 3.35
N ASN A 25 2.87 9.35 3.86
CA ASN A 25 2.01 10.03 4.82
C ASN A 25 0.66 10.43 4.22
N ALA A 26 0.63 10.85 2.96
CA ALA A 26 -0.61 11.19 2.26
C ALA A 26 -1.54 9.98 2.12
N HIS A 27 -1.01 8.82 1.76
CA HIS A 27 -1.79 7.57 1.67
C HIS A 27 -2.34 7.14 3.03
N LYS A 28 -1.54 7.22 4.09
CA LYS A 28 -1.96 6.91 5.46
C LYS A 28 -3.05 7.87 5.95
N ARG A 29 -2.93 9.15 5.65
CA ARG A 29 -3.95 10.14 6.01
C ARG A 29 -5.25 9.93 5.26
N ALA A 30 -5.18 9.62 3.96
CA ALA A 30 -6.36 9.29 3.16
C ALA A 30 -7.05 8.03 3.69
N LEU A 31 -6.29 6.99 4.03
CA LEU A 31 -6.82 5.78 4.66
C LEU A 31 -7.45 6.10 6.02
N GLY A 32 -6.78 6.87 6.86
CA GLY A 32 -7.31 7.30 8.16
C GLY A 32 -8.62 8.08 8.04
N MET A 33 -8.71 8.97 7.06
CA MET A 33 -9.95 9.71 6.77
C MET A 33 -11.06 8.77 6.30
N TRP A 34 -10.76 7.86 5.37
CA TRP A 34 -11.68 6.83 4.90
C TRP A 34 -12.25 6.00 6.08
N MET A 35 -11.37 5.52 6.95
CA MET A 35 -11.76 4.74 8.12
C MET A 35 -12.60 5.54 9.14
N ARG A 36 -12.36 6.85 9.23
CA ARG A 36 -13.07 7.73 10.18
C ARG A 36 -14.49 8.07 9.73
N VAL A 37 -14.69 8.33 8.44
CA VAL A 37 -16.00 8.80 7.93
C VAL A 37 -16.95 7.66 7.57
N ASN A 38 -16.46 6.43 7.52
CA ASN A 38 -17.25 5.26 7.15
C ASN A 38 -17.44 4.30 8.33
N GLY A 39 -18.37 3.36 8.14
CA GLY A 39 -18.78 2.42 9.17
C GLY A 39 -17.91 1.16 9.25
N ASP A 40 -18.36 0.20 10.06
CA ASP A 40 -17.61 -1.01 10.35
C ASP A 40 -17.51 -1.96 9.14
N VAL A 41 -18.49 -1.95 8.25
CA VAL A 41 -18.47 -2.76 7.02
C VAL A 41 -17.34 -2.30 6.12
N GLU A 42 -17.25 -0.98 5.87
CA GLU A 42 -16.19 -0.40 5.06
C GLU A 42 -14.82 -0.62 5.68
N ARG A 43 -14.68 -0.43 6.98
CA ARG A 43 -13.43 -0.66 7.72
C ARG A 43 -12.95 -2.10 7.60
N LYS A 44 -13.86 -3.05 7.82
CA LYS A 44 -13.56 -4.49 7.81
C LYS A 44 -13.05 -4.99 6.46
N HIS A 45 -13.60 -4.46 5.36
CA HIS A 45 -13.30 -4.91 4.01
C HIS A 45 -12.24 -4.10 3.28
N THR A 46 -11.73 -3.01 3.90
CA THR A 46 -10.68 -2.18 3.32
C THR A 46 -9.29 -2.73 3.64
N CYS A 47 -8.53 -3.03 2.61
CA CYS A 47 -7.15 -3.51 2.72
C CYS A 47 -6.12 -2.38 2.63
N GLY A 48 -6.47 -1.27 1.98
CA GLY A 48 -5.58 -0.14 1.82
C GLY A 48 -6.18 0.98 0.99
N ALA A 49 -5.45 2.08 0.91
CA ALA A 49 -5.84 3.25 0.13
C ALA A 49 -4.63 3.86 -0.57
N PHE A 50 -4.85 4.36 -1.76
CA PHE A 50 -3.86 5.08 -2.54
C PHE A 50 -4.45 6.39 -3.04
N ILE A 51 -3.87 7.51 -2.65
CA ILE A 51 -4.26 8.84 -3.12
C ILE A 51 -3.29 9.34 -4.19
N LYS A 52 -3.85 9.82 -5.30
CA LYS A 52 -3.09 10.34 -6.43
C LYS A 52 -3.44 11.82 -6.65
N PRO A 53 -2.45 12.72 -6.63
CA PRO A 53 -2.68 14.10 -6.98
C PRO A 53 -3.09 14.21 -8.46
N MET A 54 -4.00 15.13 -8.74
CA MET A 54 -4.45 15.43 -10.10
C MET A 54 -4.06 16.86 -10.44
N PRO A 55 -3.54 17.13 -11.66
CA PRO A 55 -3.25 18.48 -12.07
C PRO A 55 -4.54 19.28 -12.21
N HIS A 56 -4.60 20.45 -11.58
CA HIS A 56 -5.73 21.38 -11.63
C HIS A 56 -7.08 20.85 -11.12
N ALA A 57 -7.06 19.79 -10.31
CA ALA A 57 -8.27 19.18 -9.73
C ALA A 57 -7.98 18.59 -8.35
N ASP A 58 -9.03 18.31 -7.59
CA ASP A 58 -8.91 17.54 -6.36
C ASP A 58 -8.31 16.16 -6.63
N PRO A 59 -7.60 15.57 -5.67
CA PRO A 59 -6.97 14.29 -5.85
C PRO A 59 -7.97 13.16 -6.11
N SER A 60 -7.52 12.08 -6.71
CA SER A 60 -8.26 10.83 -6.84
C SER A 60 -7.84 9.83 -5.77
N LEU A 61 -8.80 9.07 -5.23
CA LEU A 61 -8.57 8.06 -4.21
C LEU A 61 -8.92 6.67 -4.76
N THR A 62 -8.02 5.72 -4.58
CA THR A 62 -8.29 4.30 -4.85
C THR A 62 -8.33 3.54 -3.53
N ILE A 63 -9.41 2.82 -3.28
CA ILE A 63 -9.60 1.96 -2.12
C ILE A 63 -9.49 0.50 -2.57
N TYR A 64 -8.66 -0.25 -1.88
CA TYR A 64 -8.47 -1.68 -2.12
C TYR A 64 -9.30 -2.50 -1.15
N LEU A 65 -10.07 -3.44 -1.68
CA LEU A 65 -11.04 -4.25 -0.95
C LEU A 65 -10.69 -5.74 -1.04
N ASP A 66 -11.14 -6.50 -0.06
CA ASP A 66 -10.84 -7.93 0.08
C ASP A 66 -11.71 -8.85 -0.80
N SER A 67 -12.81 -8.34 -1.37
CA SER A 67 -13.72 -9.16 -2.17
C SER A 67 -14.35 -8.41 -3.35
N ARG A 68 -14.63 -9.14 -4.43
CA ARG A 68 -15.28 -8.60 -5.63
C ARG A 68 -16.69 -8.10 -5.38
N SER A 69 -17.46 -8.79 -4.53
CA SER A 69 -18.81 -8.35 -4.18
C SER A 69 -18.79 -6.97 -3.52
N ARG A 70 -17.81 -6.71 -2.65
CA ARG A 70 -17.64 -5.41 -2.02
C ARG A 70 -17.20 -4.32 -3.01
N VAL A 71 -16.39 -4.67 -3.99
CA VAL A 71 -16.06 -3.73 -5.08
C VAL A 71 -17.32 -3.27 -5.82
N VAL A 72 -18.22 -4.19 -6.14
CA VAL A 72 -19.50 -3.88 -6.80
C VAL A 72 -20.39 -3.01 -5.91
N ASP A 73 -20.59 -3.43 -4.65
CA ASP A 73 -21.42 -2.71 -3.67
C ASP A 73 -20.92 -1.28 -3.44
N PHE A 74 -19.62 -1.11 -3.27
CA PHE A 74 -19.03 0.20 -2.99
C PHE A 74 -19.04 1.10 -4.24
N ASN A 75 -18.86 0.54 -5.42
CA ASN A 75 -19.02 1.29 -6.67
C ASN A 75 -20.46 1.80 -6.86
N ALA A 76 -21.46 1.03 -6.47
CA ALA A 76 -22.86 1.46 -6.52
C ALA A 76 -23.14 2.65 -5.60
N ASN A 77 -22.39 2.78 -4.51
CA ASN A 77 -22.54 3.85 -3.52
C ASN A 77 -21.43 4.94 -3.63
N ARG A 78 -20.73 5.00 -4.74
CA ARG A 78 -19.58 5.89 -4.97
C ARG A 78 -19.85 7.35 -4.59
N GLU A 79 -20.96 7.89 -5.02
CA GLU A 79 -21.34 9.29 -4.75
C GLU A 79 -21.50 9.58 -3.26
N LEU A 80 -22.07 8.63 -2.52
CA LEU A 80 -22.21 8.72 -1.08
C LEU A 80 -20.82 8.81 -0.40
N TYR A 81 -19.87 8.01 -0.84
CA TYR A 81 -18.52 8.03 -0.29
C TYR A 81 -17.77 9.32 -0.62
N LEU A 82 -17.93 9.84 -1.84
CA LEU A 82 -17.37 11.14 -2.21
C LEU A 82 -17.91 12.26 -1.33
N GLN A 83 -19.20 12.27 -1.05
CA GLN A 83 -19.84 13.26 -0.18
C GLN A 83 -19.34 13.13 1.27
N ARG A 84 -19.25 11.92 1.81
CA ARG A 84 -18.75 11.68 3.18
C ARG A 84 -17.30 12.15 3.35
N LEU A 85 -16.44 11.87 2.37
CA LEU A 85 -15.04 12.28 2.39
C LEU A 85 -14.90 13.80 2.24
N ALA A 86 -15.66 14.43 1.35
CA ALA A 86 -15.68 15.88 1.22
C ALA A 86 -16.14 16.56 2.51
N TYR A 87 -17.20 16.07 3.13
CA TYR A 87 -17.69 16.56 4.40
C TYR A 87 -16.66 16.36 5.53
N GLY A 88 -15.93 15.27 5.51
CA GLY A 88 -14.84 14.97 6.46
C GLY A 88 -13.57 15.81 6.26
N GLY A 89 -13.49 16.58 5.18
CA GLY A 89 -12.35 17.45 4.90
C GLY A 89 -11.36 16.91 3.84
N LEU A 90 -11.76 15.86 3.10
CA LEU A 90 -10.99 15.32 1.97
C LEU A 90 -11.82 15.37 0.70
N PRO A 91 -11.87 16.54 0.03
CA PRO A 91 -12.54 16.64 -1.28
C PRO A 91 -11.76 15.84 -2.34
N LEU A 92 -12.47 15.07 -3.14
CA LEU A 92 -11.91 14.23 -4.18
C LEU A 92 -12.59 14.50 -5.53
N SER A 93 -11.81 14.46 -6.60
CA SER A 93 -12.33 14.49 -7.96
C SER A 93 -12.93 13.13 -8.35
N ARG A 94 -12.39 12.05 -7.79
CA ARG A 94 -12.77 10.68 -8.14
C ARG A 94 -12.43 9.71 -7.03
N ILE A 95 -13.27 8.68 -6.84
CA ILE A 95 -12.97 7.51 -6.02
C ILE A 95 -13.12 6.23 -6.86
N GLU A 96 -12.19 5.31 -6.71
CA GLU A 96 -12.20 4.00 -7.35
C GLU A 96 -12.08 2.89 -6.31
N PHE A 97 -12.76 1.78 -6.55
CA PHE A 97 -12.67 0.59 -5.72
C PHE A 97 -12.06 -0.54 -6.53
N ARG A 98 -11.03 -1.17 -5.99
CA ARG A 98 -10.29 -2.26 -6.63
C ARG A 98 -10.10 -3.43 -5.68
N LEU A 99 -9.96 -4.63 -6.24
CA LEU A 99 -9.66 -5.82 -5.46
C LEU A 99 -8.19 -5.80 -5.01
N ALA A 100 -7.95 -6.03 -3.72
CA ALA A 100 -6.61 -6.02 -3.12
C ALA A 100 -5.66 -7.06 -3.76
N LYS A 101 -6.20 -8.16 -4.27
CA LYS A 101 -5.46 -9.21 -4.98
C LYS A 101 -4.65 -8.67 -6.17
N ASP A 102 -5.16 -7.63 -6.84
CA ASP A 102 -4.45 -7.00 -7.96
C ASP A 102 -3.19 -6.25 -7.50
N VAL A 103 -3.21 -5.72 -6.28
CA VAL A 103 -2.07 -5.04 -5.66
C VAL A 103 -1.02 -6.04 -5.23
N THR A 104 -1.43 -7.14 -4.60
CA THR A 104 -0.54 -8.20 -4.15
C THR A 104 0.20 -8.83 -5.34
N ALA A 105 -0.51 -9.06 -6.45
CA ALA A 105 0.09 -9.60 -7.66
C ALA A 105 1.15 -8.66 -8.27
N ARG A 106 0.90 -7.35 -8.29
CA ARG A 106 1.88 -6.35 -8.77
C ARG A 106 3.06 -6.22 -7.83
N SER A 107 2.83 -6.19 -6.53
CA SER A 107 3.89 -6.14 -5.52
C SER A 107 4.77 -7.37 -5.60
N SER A 108 4.18 -8.56 -5.71
CA SER A 108 4.92 -9.82 -5.87
C SER A 108 5.77 -9.84 -7.15
N ALA A 109 5.23 -9.34 -8.27
CA ALA A 109 5.96 -9.27 -9.53
C ALA A 109 7.17 -8.31 -9.46
N VAL A 110 7.02 -7.18 -8.77
CA VAL A 110 8.13 -6.24 -8.54
C VAL A 110 9.17 -6.84 -7.60
N GLU A 111 8.74 -7.49 -6.51
CA GLU A 111 9.64 -8.18 -5.58
C GLU A 111 10.40 -9.32 -6.26
N GLU A 112 9.74 -10.12 -7.09
CA GLU A 112 10.40 -11.17 -7.87
C GLU A 112 11.39 -10.61 -8.90
N ALA A 113 11.09 -9.48 -9.53
CA ALA A 113 12.00 -8.82 -10.46
C ALA A 113 13.25 -8.28 -9.72
N GLU A 114 13.06 -7.65 -8.56
CA GLU A 114 14.15 -7.18 -7.71
C GLU A 114 15.00 -8.34 -7.19
N GLU A 115 14.40 -9.47 -6.81
CA GLU A 115 15.14 -10.67 -6.39
C GLU A 115 15.99 -11.27 -7.52
N ARG A 116 15.54 -11.20 -8.77
CA ARG A 116 16.32 -11.69 -9.92
C ARG A 116 17.58 -10.86 -10.20
N GLU A 117 17.56 -9.59 -9.84
CA GLU A 117 18.72 -8.68 -9.99
C GLU A 117 19.71 -8.76 -8.84
N LEU A 118 19.36 -9.44 -7.74
CA LEU A 118 20.25 -9.58 -6.60
C LEU A 118 21.39 -10.59 -6.89
N PRO A 119 22.59 -10.36 -6.34
CA PRO A 119 23.71 -11.28 -6.53
C PRO A 119 23.40 -12.65 -5.95
N GLU A 120 23.92 -13.69 -6.60
CA GLU A 120 23.78 -15.06 -6.11
C GLU A 120 24.66 -15.32 -4.89
N LEU A 121 24.24 -16.24 -4.04
CA LEU A 121 25.03 -16.68 -2.91
C LEU A 121 26.09 -17.72 -3.34
N SER A 122 27.24 -17.66 -2.69
CA SER A 122 28.25 -18.70 -2.85
C SER A 122 27.81 -20.03 -2.22
N ASP A 123 28.48 -21.13 -2.60
CA ASP A 123 28.20 -22.45 -2.02
C ASP A 123 28.41 -22.47 -0.50
N GLU A 124 29.40 -21.75 0.01
CA GLU A 124 29.65 -21.59 1.43
C GLU A 124 28.51 -20.89 2.17
N GLU A 125 27.94 -19.84 1.57
CA GLU A 125 26.78 -19.12 2.12
C GLU A 125 25.53 -19.97 2.11
N LEU A 126 25.32 -20.77 1.07
CA LEU A 126 24.20 -21.73 1.02
C LEU A 126 24.35 -22.84 2.07
N GLU A 127 25.56 -23.32 2.32
CA GLU A 127 25.82 -24.27 3.40
C GLU A 127 25.55 -23.69 4.78
N LEU A 128 25.86 -22.42 5.01
CA LEU A 128 25.49 -21.71 6.26
C LEU A 128 23.98 -21.71 6.47
N VAL A 129 23.21 -21.44 5.42
CA VAL A 129 21.74 -21.48 5.48
C VAL A 129 21.23 -22.88 5.79
N ARG A 130 21.78 -23.91 5.14
CA ARG A 130 21.42 -25.31 5.40
C ARG A 130 21.72 -25.71 6.84
N ALA A 131 22.88 -25.35 7.35
CA ALA A 131 23.28 -25.65 8.74
C ALA A 131 22.37 -24.93 9.74
N ALA A 132 22.03 -23.67 9.50
CA ALA A 132 21.15 -22.89 10.36
C ALA A 132 19.71 -23.42 10.41
N THR A 133 19.24 -24.06 9.33
CA THR A 133 17.87 -24.57 9.22
C THR A 133 17.75 -26.09 9.39
N ALA A 134 18.85 -26.78 9.61
CA ALA A 134 18.90 -28.26 9.70
C ALA A 134 17.98 -28.86 10.79
N ASN A 135 17.79 -28.15 11.90
CA ASN A 135 16.98 -28.60 13.03
C ASN A 135 15.49 -28.22 12.92
N LEU A 136 15.10 -27.53 11.85
CA LEU A 136 13.74 -27.12 11.63
C LEU A 136 12.96 -28.19 10.86
N ALA A 137 11.71 -28.39 11.22
CA ALA A 137 10.79 -29.28 10.50
C ALA A 137 10.19 -28.55 9.27
N GLU A 138 9.83 -29.32 8.23
CA GLU A 138 9.01 -28.78 7.12
C GLU A 138 7.59 -28.47 7.59
N PRO A 139 6.90 -27.42 7.09
CA PRO A 139 7.34 -26.46 6.04
C PRO A 139 8.18 -25.28 6.57
N LEU A 140 8.43 -25.20 7.85
CA LEU A 140 9.18 -24.10 8.49
C LEU A 140 10.60 -23.98 7.96
N ARG A 141 11.29 -25.10 7.73
CA ARG A 141 12.64 -25.14 7.14
C ARG A 141 12.67 -24.40 5.79
N SER A 142 11.77 -24.72 4.89
CA SER A 142 11.68 -24.07 3.58
C SER A 142 11.43 -22.56 3.68
N SER A 143 10.52 -22.13 4.55
CA SER A 143 10.19 -20.73 4.75
C SER A 143 11.36 -19.92 5.31
N VAL A 144 12.03 -20.46 6.33
CA VAL A 144 13.18 -19.81 6.97
C VAL A 144 14.38 -19.80 6.03
N SER A 145 14.65 -20.87 5.30
CA SER A 145 15.72 -20.92 4.29
C SER A 145 15.54 -19.86 3.21
N LYS A 146 14.34 -19.71 2.66
CA LYS A 146 14.04 -18.67 1.67
C LYS A 146 14.24 -17.25 2.24
N ALA A 147 13.79 -17.01 3.45
CA ALA A 147 13.95 -15.71 4.11
C ALA A 147 15.42 -15.37 4.36
N MET A 148 16.22 -16.33 4.79
CA MET A 148 17.66 -16.16 5.02
C MET A 148 18.40 -15.89 3.72
N ILE A 149 18.12 -16.64 2.66
CA ILE A 149 18.70 -16.45 1.32
C ILE A 149 18.38 -15.05 0.79
N ALA A 150 17.13 -14.63 0.85
CA ALA A 150 16.70 -13.30 0.43
C ALA A 150 17.40 -12.18 1.21
N SER A 151 17.51 -12.34 2.55
CA SER A 151 18.19 -11.38 3.42
C SER A 151 19.69 -11.26 3.10
N MET A 152 20.38 -12.39 2.90
CA MET A 152 21.81 -12.42 2.58
C MET A 152 22.09 -11.82 1.19
N ARG A 153 21.25 -12.10 0.21
CA ARG A 153 21.37 -11.50 -1.15
C ARG A 153 21.21 -9.98 -1.11
N ARG A 154 20.24 -9.48 -0.34
CA ARG A 154 20.07 -8.02 -0.15
C ARG A 154 21.26 -7.42 0.59
N GLY A 155 21.79 -8.06 1.60
CA GLY A 155 22.99 -7.64 2.31
C GLY A 155 24.24 -7.53 1.42
N LYS A 156 24.37 -8.42 0.44
CA LYS A 156 25.43 -8.34 -0.59
C LYS A 156 25.25 -7.17 -1.56
N ALA A 157 24.00 -6.91 -1.96
CA ALA A 157 23.68 -5.83 -2.90
C ALA A 157 23.86 -4.45 -2.28
N PHE A 158 23.61 -4.32 -0.97
CA PHE A 158 23.66 -3.06 -0.22
C PHE A 158 24.49 -3.21 1.05
N PRO A 159 25.82 -3.34 0.96
CA PRO A 159 26.69 -3.40 2.13
C PRO A 159 26.61 -2.10 2.93
N SER A 160 26.47 -2.22 4.25
CA SER A 160 26.41 -1.08 5.18
C SER A 160 27.76 -0.38 5.32
#